data_d0b0bdc0f3aafb3ac287323240765758
#
_entry.id   d0b0bdc0f3aafb3ac287323240765758
#
_cell.length_a   1.000
_cell.length_b   1.000
_cell.length_c   1.000
_cell.angle_alpha   90.00
_cell.angle_beta   90.00
_cell.angle_gamma   90.00
#
_symmetry.space_group_name_H-M   'P 1'
#
loop_
_entity.id
_entity.type
_entity.pdbx_description
1 polymer ?
#
loop_
_entity_poly.entity_id
_entity_poly.type
_entity_poly.pdbx_seq_one_letter_code
_entity_poly.pdbx_strand_id
1 'polypeptide(L)'
;MSVKYFAWDDAKNAKLKADRGIGFEDVVFHIERGDLLDILEHPNPDRYARQRIFVVQREDYVYLVPFVEDEHSVFLKTIIPSRKATKEYSVRSPMKIDADEKELLESVERGEWKSAGGGKRERTRYSRYAKATFRKDRRLNIRLSSKDLEAIQKRALAEGLPYQTLIASLLHKYATGRLKEV
;
A
#
# COMPACT_ATOMS: atom_id res chain seq x y z
N MET A 1 15.07 3.50 -16.77
CA MET A 1 14.74 3.02 -15.41
C MET A 1 13.39 2.35 -15.44
N SER A 2 13.31 1.10 -15.03
CA SER A 2 12.05 0.36 -14.94
C SER A 2 11.12 1.03 -13.93
N VAL A 3 9.82 1.11 -14.24
CA VAL A 3 8.80 1.60 -13.31
C VAL A 3 8.43 0.43 -12.42
N LYS A 4 8.55 0.61 -11.11
CA LYS A 4 8.16 -0.38 -10.10
C LYS A 4 6.72 -0.18 -9.67
N TYR A 5 6.14 -1.22 -9.07
CA TYR A 5 4.79 -1.21 -8.54
C TYR A 5 4.81 -1.39 -7.02
N PHE A 6 3.84 -0.85 -6.33
CA PHE A 6 3.62 -1.13 -4.92
C PHE A 6 2.98 -2.50 -4.75
N ALA A 7 3.45 -3.25 -3.77
CA ALA A 7 2.93 -4.56 -3.40
C ALA A 7 2.80 -4.67 -1.89
N TRP A 8 1.93 -5.55 -1.42
CA TRP A 8 1.68 -5.81 0.00
C TRP A 8 1.04 -7.18 0.21
N ASP A 9 0.98 -7.62 1.47
CA ASP A 9 0.22 -8.79 1.87
C ASP A 9 -1.26 -8.46 2.04
N ASP A 10 -2.12 -9.19 1.34
CA ASP A 10 -3.56 -8.92 1.33
C ASP A 10 -4.26 -9.23 2.65
N ALA A 11 -3.79 -10.25 3.40
CA ALA A 11 -4.35 -10.57 4.70
C ALA A 11 -4.01 -9.48 5.72
N LYS A 12 -2.75 -8.99 5.69
CA LYS A 12 -2.33 -7.84 6.50
C LYS A 12 -3.11 -6.59 6.13
N ASN A 13 -3.36 -6.35 4.84
CA ASN A 13 -4.16 -5.21 4.36
C ASN A 13 -5.59 -5.24 4.89
N ALA A 14 -6.25 -6.40 4.80
CA ALA A 14 -7.60 -6.58 5.34
C ALA A 14 -7.65 -6.32 6.85
N LYS A 15 -6.65 -6.82 7.60
CA LYS A 15 -6.52 -6.58 9.04
C LYS A 15 -6.33 -5.09 9.36
N LEU A 16 -5.44 -4.39 8.63
CA LEU A 16 -5.21 -2.96 8.83
C LEU A 16 -6.49 -2.14 8.59
N LYS A 17 -7.27 -2.47 7.56
CA LYS A 17 -8.55 -1.83 7.30
C LYS A 17 -9.56 -2.06 8.42
N ALA A 18 -9.66 -3.29 8.94
CA ALA A 18 -10.56 -3.62 10.03
C ALA A 18 -10.15 -2.94 11.34
N ASP A 19 -8.86 -2.97 11.69
CA ASP A 19 -8.35 -2.50 12.98
C ASP A 19 -8.12 -0.98 13.02
N ARG A 20 -7.77 -0.37 11.86
CA ARG A 20 -7.25 1.02 11.78
C ARG A 20 -7.99 1.91 10.80
N GLY A 21 -8.93 1.37 10.02
CA GLY A 21 -9.66 2.13 9.00
C GLY A 21 -8.79 2.66 7.86
N ILE A 22 -7.57 2.10 7.68
CA ILE A 22 -6.63 2.47 6.63
C ILE A 22 -6.02 1.23 6.00
N GLY A 23 -5.96 1.20 4.66
CA GLY A 23 -5.31 0.16 3.88
C GLY A 23 -4.08 0.66 3.15
N PHE A 24 -3.32 -0.26 2.57
CA PHE A 24 -2.17 0.11 1.76
C PHE A 24 -2.55 0.89 0.50
N GLU A 25 -3.74 0.66 -0.04
CA GLU A 25 -4.26 1.44 -1.18
C GLU A 25 -4.39 2.93 -0.82
N ASP A 26 -4.81 3.24 0.41
CA ASP A 26 -4.89 4.63 0.89
C ASP A 26 -3.51 5.26 0.93
N VAL A 27 -2.51 4.53 1.43
CA VAL A 27 -1.11 4.99 1.48
C VAL A 27 -0.59 5.29 0.06
N VAL A 28 -0.78 4.36 -0.87
CA VAL A 28 -0.32 4.51 -2.26
C VAL A 28 -1.04 5.69 -2.93
N PHE A 29 -2.34 5.87 -2.68
CA PHE A 29 -3.11 7.02 -3.17
C PHE A 29 -2.54 8.35 -2.67
N HIS A 30 -2.21 8.44 -1.38
CA HIS A 30 -1.61 9.64 -0.80
C HIS A 30 -0.20 9.91 -1.34
N ILE A 31 0.61 8.86 -1.57
CA ILE A 31 1.93 8.99 -2.22
C ILE A 31 1.77 9.52 -3.66
N GLU A 32 0.76 9.05 -4.41
CA GLU A 32 0.47 9.56 -5.76
C GLU A 32 0.15 11.05 -5.74
N ARG A 33 -0.66 11.50 -4.78
CA ARG A 33 -1.07 12.90 -4.64
C ARG A 33 0.06 13.85 -4.22
N GLY A 34 1.15 13.30 -3.69
CA GLY A 34 2.29 14.10 -3.21
C GLY A 34 2.35 14.28 -1.70
N ASP A 35 1.52 13.56 -0.95
CA ASP A 35 1.45 13.62 0.52
C ASP A 35 2.58 12.80 1.20
N LEU A 36 3.57 12.35 0.44
CA LEU A 36 4.81 11.77 0.94
C LEU A 36 5.71 12.88 1.49
N LEU A 37 5.82 12.97 2.80
CA LEU A 37 6.59 14.04 3.48
C LEU A 37 8.08 13.75 3.46
N ASP A 38 8.49 12.52 3.81
CA ASP A 38 9.89 12.11 3.87
C ASP A 38 10.05 10.60 3.67
N ILE A 39 11.30 10.18 3.50
CA ILE A 39 11.73 8.79 3.42
C ILE A 39 12.88 8.64 4.41
N LEU A 40 12.72 7.74 5.38
CA LEU A 40 13.70 7.52 6.42
C LEU A 40 14.50 6.24 6.15
N GLU A 41 15.79 6.30 6.48
CA GLU A 41 16.74 5.19 6.44
C GLU A 41 17.36 4.98 7.82
N HIS A 42 17.54 3.72 8.22
CA HIS A 42 18.25 3.42 9.44
C HIS A 42 19.76 3.42 9.18
N PRO A 43 20.58 4.10 10.00
CA PRO A 43 22.02 4.18 9.78
C PRO A 43 22.76 2.85 9.96
N ASN A 44 22.15 1.88 10.66
CA ASN A 44 22.68 0.53 10.80
C ASN A 44 21.94 -0.43 9.86
N PRO A 45 22.55 -0.85 8.73
CA PRO A 45 21.92 -1.76 7.78
C PRO A 45 21.76 -3.19 8.31
N ASP A 46 22.53 -3.61 9.33
CA ASP A 46 22.48 -4.95 9.89
C ASP A 46 21.21 -5.16 10.74
N ARG A 47 20.74 -4.10 11.39
CA ARG A 47 19.54 -4.16 12.25
C ARG A 47 18.23 -4.14 11.43
N TYR A 48 18.22 -3.37 10.34
CA TYR A 48 17.04 -3.20 9.47
C TYR A 48 17.46 -3.32 7.99
N ALA A 49 17.91 -4.52 7.60
CA ALA A 49 18.46 -4.79 6.27
C ALA A 49 17.55 -4.28 5.15
N ARG A 50 18.02 -3.28 4.39
CA ARG A 50 17.33 -2.64 3.26
C ARG A 50 15.93 -2.07 3.57
N GLN A 51 15.52 -2.00 4.84
CA GLN A 51 14.25 -1.43 5.23
C GLN A 51 14.34 0.08 5.28
N ARG A 52 13.37 0.74 4.66
CA ARG A 52 13.13 2.18 4.72
C ARG A 52 11.71 2.45 5.21
N ILE A 53 11.41 3.68 5.56
CA ILE A 53 10.09 4.09 6.04
C ILE A 53 9.61 5.27 5.22
N PHE A 54 8.42 5.17 4.64
CA PHE A 54 7.69 6.33 4.14
C PHE A 54 7.03 7.07 5.30
N VAL A 55 7.16 8.38 5.31
CA VAL A 55 6.40 9.29 6.18
C VAL A 55 5.30 9.90 5.35
N VAL A 56 4.07 9.44 5.54
CA VAL A 56 2.92 9.79 4.69
C VAL A 56 1.88 10.54 5.51
N GLN A 57 1.43 11.68 4.99
CA GLN A 57 0.32 12.42 5.57
C GLN A 57 -1.01 11.96 4.96
N ARG A 58 -2.01 11.76 5.81
CA ARG A 58 -3.40 11.56 5.42
C ARG A 58 -4.26 12.42 6.33
N GLU A 59 -4.93 13.40 5.75
CA GLU A 59 -5.68 14.40 6.53
C GLU A 59 -4.76 15.05 7.58
N ASP A 60 -5.18 15.08 8.84
CA ASP A 60 -4.41 15.65 9.96
C ASP A 60 -3.53 14.62 10.67
N TYR A 61 -3.25 13.48 10.04
CA TYR A 61 -2.48 12.40 10.67
C TYR A 61 -1.29 11.95 9.84
N VAL A 62 -0.18 11.63 10.50
CA VAL A 62 1.04 11.13 9.86
C VAL A 62 1.22 9.64 10.17
N TYR A 63 1.50 8.88 9.13
CA TYR A 63 1.73 7.45 9.20
C TYR A 63 3.16 7.11 8.78
N LEU A 64 3.77 6.19 9.51
CA LEU A 64 5.03 5.56 9.17
C LEU A 64 4.72 4.24 8.46
N VAL A 65 5.24 4.07 7.26
CA VAL A 65 4.99 2.90 6.42
C VAL A 65 6.31 2.24 6.06
N PRO A 66 6.75 1.24 6.84
CA PRO A 66 7.96 0.49 6.54
C PRO A 66 7.82 -0.27 5.22
N PHE A 67 8.87 -0.24 4.43
CA PHE A 67 8.92 -0.93 3.14
C PHE A 67 10.30 -1.49 2.83
N VAL A 68 10.34 -2.44 1.93
CA VAL A 68 11.54 -2.93 1.26
C VAL A 68 11.38 -2.76 -0.25
N GLU A 69 12.46 -2.47 -0.94
CA GLU A 69 12.46 -2.27 -2.38
C GLU A 69 13.37 -3.28 -3.04
N ASP A 70 12.86 -3.99 -4.05
CA ASP A 70 13.60 -4.87 -4.93
C ASP A 70 13.66 -4.33 -6.38
N GLU A 71 14.06 -5.14 -7.36
CA GLU A 71 14.19 -4.72 -8.77
C GLU A 71 12.84 -4.38 -9.41
N HIS A 72 11.74 -4.99 -8.96
CA HIS A 72 10.43 -4.92 -9.62
C HIS A 72 9.37 -4.23 -8.77
N SER A 73 9.50 -4.29 -7.45
CA SER A 73 8.47 -3.85 -6.53
C SER A 73 8.96 -3.02 -5.35
N VAL A 74 8.02 -2.32 -4.74
CA VAL A 74 8.12 -1.65 -3.45
C VAL A 74 7.13 -2.33 -2.51
N PHE A 75 7.60 -3.21 -1.64
CA PHE A 75 6.76 -4.01 -0.76
C PHE A 75 6.50 -3.29 0.56
N LEU A 76 5.23 -2.97 0.83
CA LEU A 76 4.77 -2.31 2.05
C LEU A 76 4.52 -3.35 3.15
N LYS A 77 5.11 -3.15 4.33
CA LYS A 77 5.05 -4.11 5.44
C LYS A 77 3.88 -3.87 6.40
N THR A 78 3.69 -2.64 6.80
CA THR A 78 2.62 -2.24 7.74
C THR A 78 2.38 -0.74 7.68
N ILE A 79 1.36 -0.24 8.43
CA ILE A 79 1.00 1.18 8.51
C ILE A 79 0.93 1.55 9.99
N ILE A 80 1.89 2.31 10.50
CA ILE A 80 2.01 2.68 11.91
C ILE A 80 1.61 4.14 12.09
N PRO A 81 0.60 4.43 12.93
CA PRO A 81 0.24 5.82 13.23
C PRO A 81 1.31 6.47 14.13
N SER A 82 1.80 7.65 13.76
CA SER A 82 2.80 8.40 14.54
C SER A 82 2.18 9.61 15.22
N ARG A 83 2.06 9.56 16.56
CA ARG A 83 1.56 10.67 17.36
C ARG A 83 2.56 11.84 17.45
N LYS A 84 3.86 11.55 17.45
CA LYS A 84 4.90 12.58 17.55
C LYS A 84 4.99 13.41 16.27
N ALA A 85 4.83 12.78 15.11
CA ALA A 85 4.77 13.49 13.84
C ALA A 85 3.45 14.28 13.68
N THR A 86 2.42 13.93 14.45
CA THR A 86 1.08 14.55 14.42
C THR A 86 0.89 15.57 15.56
N LYS A 87 1.94 16.14 16.10
CA LYS A 87 2.00 16.87 17.38
C LYS A 87 1.01 18.04 17.61
N GLU A 88 0.10 18.32 16.70
CA GLU A 88 -0.86 19.42 16.86
C GLU A 88 -2.35 19.01 16.91
N TYR A 89 -2.71 17.73 16.67
CA TYR A 89 -4.12 17.36 16.60
C TYR A 89 -4.47 16.19 17.50
N SER A 90 -5.09 16.57 18.59
CA SER A 90 -5.65 15.78 19.68
C SER A 90 -6.75 14.83 19.25
N VAL A 91 -6.83 13.71 19.98
CA VAL A 91 -8.02 12.89 20.27
C VAL A 91 -8.53 11.99 19.16
N ARG A 92 -7.99 10.76 19.09
CA ARG A 92 -8.78 9.55 18.85
C ARG A 92 -8.09 8.30 19.39
N SER A 93 -8.89 7.30 19.76
CA SER A 93 -8.60 6.04 20.44
C SER A 93 -7.24 5.38 20.16
N PRO A 94 -6.65 4.67 21.13
CA PRO A 94 -5.38 3.97 20.93
C PRO A 94 -5.57 2.88 19.88
N MET A 95 -5.04 3.10 18.69
CA MET A 95 -4.93 2.07 17.67
C MET A 95 -4.04 0.95 18.21
N LYS A 96 -4.48 -0.31 18.07
CA LYS A 96 -3.69 -1.47 18.46
C LYS A 96 -2.45 -1.57 17.56
N ILE A 97 -1.28 -1.44 18.18
CA ILE A 97 0.03 -1.57 17.55
C ILE A 97 0.64 -2.84 18.11
N ASP A 98 1.18 -3.71 17.26
CA ASP A 98 1.89 -4.90 17.72
C ASP A 98 3.28 -4.58 18.28
N ALA A 99 3.97 -5.58 18.87
CA ALA A 99 5.25 -5.38 19.54
C ALA A 99 6.34 -4.88 18.57
N ASP A 100 6.40 -5.43 17.38
CA ASP A 100 7.41 -5.07 16.36
C ASP A 100 7.15 -3.66 15.82
N GLU A 101 5.88 -3.32 15.59
CA GLU A 101 5.46 -1.98 15.18
C GLU A 101 5.77 -0.94 16.25
N LYS A 102 5.63 -1.32 17.54
CA LYS A 102 5.93 -0.45 18.68
C LYS A 102 7.44 -0.19 18.80
N GLU A 103 8.26 -1.22 18.68
CA GLU A 103 9.73 -1.08 18.68
C GLU A 103 10.19 -0.17 17.55
N LEU A 104 9.66 -0.35 16.34
CA LEU A 104 9.99 0.48 15.19
C LEU A 104 9.57 1.94 15.43
N LEU A 105 8.35 2.17 15.92
CA LEU A 105 7.86 3.51 16.24
C LEU A 105 8.77 4.20 17.27
N GLU A 106 9.11 3.51 18.35
CA GLU A 106 10.00 4.03 19.39
C GLU A 106 11.39 4.35 18.84
N SER A 107 11.94 3.51 17.93
CA SER A 107 13.24 3.78 17.30
C SER A 107 13.22 5.04 16.43
N VAL A 108 12.13 5.28 15.70
CA VAL A 108 11.94 6.53 14.94
C VAL A 108 11.80 7.72 15.90
N GLU A 109 11.04 7.58 16.99
CA GLU A 109 10.85 8.63 17.97
C GLU A 109 12.13 8.99 18.76
N ARG A 110 13.04 8.02 18.95
CA ARG A 110 14.39 8.26 19.50
C ARG A 110 15.33 8.97 18.51
N GLY A 111 14.92 9.11 17.24
CA GLY A 111 15.73 9.77 16.21
C GLY A 111 16.85 8.87 15.64
N GLU A 112 16.71 7.55 15.76
CA GLU A 112 17.67 6.59 15.17
C GLU A 112 17.63 6.60 13.64
N TRP A 113 16.49 6.95 13.06
CA TRP A 113 16.28 7.02 11.61
C TRP A 113 16.59 8.41 11.08
N LYS A 114 17.19 8.47 9.91
CA LYS A 114 17.56 9.73 9.24
C LYS A 114 16.86 9.85 7.91
N SER A 115 16.60 11.07 7.46
CA SER A 115 16.10 11.31 6.10
C SER A 115 17.09 10.76 5.08
N ALA A 116 16.57 10.02 4.09
CA ALA A 116 17.36 9.44 3.00
C ALA A 116 17.99 10.48 2.06
N GLY A 117 17.74 11.78 2.29
CA GLY A 117 18.38 12.89 1.58
C GLY A 117 17.95 13.08 0.12
N GLY A 118 17.12 12.21 -0.43
CA GLY A 118 16.67 12.27 -1.84
C GLY A 118 15.66 13.38 -2.15
N GLY A 119 15.12 14.02 -1.15
CA GLY A 119 14.23 15.19 -1.23
C GLY A 119 13.12 15.05 -2.28
N LYS A 120 12.88 16.11 -3.06
CA LYS A 120 11.83 16.17 -4.10
C LYS A 120 11.97 15.08 -5.18
N ARG A 121 13.21 14.71 -5.54
CA ARG A 121 13.47 13.70 -6.60
C ARG A 121 12.98 12.32 -6.19
N GLU A 122 13.26 11.88 -4.97
CA GLU A 122 12.81 10.59 -4.43
C GLU A 122 11.28 10.57 -4.29
N ARG A 123 10.70 11.61 -3.73
CA ARG A 123 9.24 11.74 -3.61
C ARG A 123 8.54 11.65 -4.97
N THR A 124 9.06 12.35 -5.98
CA THR A 124 8.55 12.27 -7.36
C THR A 124 8.69 10.85 -7.95
N ARG A 125 9.77 10.15 -7.64
CA ARG A 125 9.98 8.75 -8.07
C ARG A 125 8.89 7.84 -7.53
N TYR A 126 8.63 7.89 -6.23
CA TYR A 126 7.59 7.06 -5.60
C TYR A 126 6.17 7.48 -6.00
N SER A 127 5.89 8.76 -6.19
CA SER A 127 4.61 9.22 -6.74
C SER A 127 4.36 8.62 -8.14
N ARG A 128 5.39 8.54 -8.98
CA ARG A 128 5.29 7.87 -10.29
C ARG A 128 5.03 6.36 -10.17
N TYR A 129 5.65 5.68 -9.20
CA TYR A 129 5.39 4.26 -8.93
C TYR A 129 3.97 4.04 -8.41
N ALA A 130 3.48 4.91 -7.52
CA ALA A 130 2.11 4.89 -7.03
C ALA A 130 1.10 5.03 -8.17
N LYS A 131 1.31 6.01 -9.05
CA LYS A 131 0.48 6.20 -10.25
C LYS A 131 0.48 4.97 -11.16
N ALA A 132 1.62 4.31 -11.34
CA ALA A 132 1.71 3.10 -12.15
C ALA A 132 0.96 1.91 -11.52
N THR A 133 0.95 1.81 -10.19
CA THR A 133 0.26 0.74 -9.46
C THR A 133 -1.26 0.74 -9.71
N PHE A 134 -1.88 1.92 -9.82
CA PHE A 134 -3.31 2.04 -10.10
C PHE A 134 -3.65 2.08 -11.61
N ARG A 135 -2.64 2.16 -12.46
CA ARG A 135 -2.86 2.34 -13.90
C ARG A 135 -3.32 1.03 -14.54
N LYS A 136 -4.49 1.06 -15.14
CA LYS A 136 -4.99 -0.01 -16.02
C LYS A 136 -4.45 0.20 -17.43
N ASP A 137 -3.18 -0.15 -17.67
CA ASP A 137 -2.48 0.12 -18.94
C ASP A 137 -2.33 -1.10 -19.86
N ARG A 138 -2.86 -2.25 -19.43
CA ARG A 138 -2.83 -3.48 -20.20
C ARG A 138 -4.23 -3.93 -20.60
N ARG A 139 -4.39 -4.28 -21.87
CA ARG A 139 -5.61 -4.87 -22.40
C ARG A 139 -5.43 -6.38 -22.55
N LEU A 140 -6.37 -7.15 -22.01
CA LEU A 140 -6.44 -8.59 -22.18
C LEU A 140 -7.62 -8.93 -23.07
N ASN A 141 -7.38 -9.65 -24.18
CA ASN A 141 -8.41 -10.16 -25.06
C ASN A 141 -8.60 -11.66 -24.77
N ILE A 142 -9.79 -12.02 -24.28
CA ILE A 142 -10.15 -13.40 -23.96
C ILE A 142 -11.29 -13.83 -24.87
N ARG A 143 -11.21 -15.04 -25.44
CA ARG A 143 -12.32 -15.70 -26.14
C ARG A 143 -13.05 -16.59 -25.16
N LEU A 144 -14.34 -16.39 -25.00
CA LEU A 144 -15.22 -17.18 -24.13
C LEU A 144 -16.29 -17.87 -24.98
N SER A 145 -16.82 -18.99 -24.50
CA SER A 145 -18.04 -19.57 -25.07
C SER A 145 -19.22 -18.62 -24.81
N SER A 146 -20.24 -18.65 -25.70
CA SER A 146 -21.45 -17.83 -25.48
C SER A 146 -22.14 -18.19 -24.17
N LYS A 147 -22.12 -19.47 -23.79
CA LYS A 147 -22.69 -19.96 -22.52
C LYS A 147 -21.98 -19.37 -21.31
N ASP A 148 -20.64 -19.31 -21.31
CA ASP A 148 -19.87 -18.76 -20.18
C ASP A 148 -20.04 -17.26 -20.09
N LEU A 149 -20.06 -16.55 -21.24
CA LEU A 149 -20.30 -15.13 -21.27
C LEU A 149 -21.67 -14.76 -20.70
N GLU A 150 -22.74 -15.48 -21.10
CA GLU A 150 -24.08 -15.27 -20.56
C GLU A 150 -24.15 -15.55 -19.05
N ALA A 151 -23.49 -16.59 -18.57
CA ALA A 151 -23.43 -16.91 -17.14
C ALA A 151 -22.75 -15.79 -16.34
N ILE A 152 -21.63 -15.25 -16.84
CA ILE A 152 -20.91 -14.13 -16.24
C ILE A 152 -21.78 -12.86 -16.24
N GLN A 153 -22.47 -12.58 -17.36
CA GLN A 153 -23.35 -11.41 -17.47
C GLN A 153 -24.52 -11.47 -16.48
N LYS A 154 -25.16 -12.63 -16.34
CA LYS A 154 -26.24 -12.86 -15.37
C LYS A 154 -25.76 -12.64 -13.94
N ARG A 155 -24.57 -13.16 -13.61
CA ARG A 155 -23.99 -13.00 -12.29
C ARG A 155 -23.59 -11.54 -12.00
N ALA A 156 -23.01 -10.85 -12.96
CA ALA A 156 -22.69 -9.44 -12.85
C ALA A 156 -23.92 -8.57 -12.62
N LEU A 157 -25.00 -8.88 -13.35
CA LEU A 157 -26.30 -8.21 -13.18
C LEU A 157 -26.86 -8.43 -11.76
N ALA A 158 -26.79 -9.64 -11.23
CA ALA A 158 -27.22 -9.96 -9.88
C ALA A 158 -26.40 -9.24 -8.80
N GLU A 159 -25.12 -8.94 -9.08
CA GLU A 159 -24.24 -8.19 -8.19
C GLU A 159 -24.29 -6.65 -8.44
N GLY A 160 -25.09 -6.19 -9.39
CA GLY A 160 -25.21 -4.76 -9.74
C GLY A 160 -23.96 -4.16 -10.39
N LEU A 161 -23.12 -5.00 -11.04
CA LEU A 161 -21.83 -4.60 -11.61
C LEU A 161 -21.80 -4.81 -13.13
N PRO A 162 -21.05 -3.98 -13.88
CA PRO A 162 -20.70 -4.32 -15.27
C PRO A 162 -19.90 -5.62 -15.33
N TYR A 163 -20.23 -6.53 -16.27
CA TYR A 163 -19.57 -7.83 -16.38
C TYR A 163 -18.05 -7.73 -16.58
N GLN A 164 -17.56 -6.69 -17.26
CA GLN A 164 -16.12 -6.44 -17.41
C GLN A 164 -15.45 -6.13 -16.06
N THR A 165 -16.13 -5.43 -15.19
CA THR A 165 -15.66 -5.14 -13.82
C THR A 165 -15.61 -6.40 -13.00
N LEU A 166 -16.63 -7.28 -13.09
CA LEU A 166 -16.63 -8.57 -12.43
C LEU A 166 -15.46 -9.43 -12.90
N ILE A 167 -15.23 -9.56 -14.22
CA ILE A 167 -14.11 -10.32 -14.78
C ILE A 167 -12.76 -9.76 -14.27
N ALA A 168 -12.56 -8.44 -14.31
CA ALA A 168 -11.34 -7.81 -13.84
C ALA A 168 -11.10 -8.08 -12.35
N SER A 169 -12.15 -8.05 -11.53
CA SER A 169 -12.09 -8.37 -10.10
C SER A 169 -11.72 -9.84 -9.85
N LEU A 170 -12.32 -10.77 -10.61
CA LEU A 170 -12.00 -12.21 -10.50
C LEU A 170 -10.54 -12.49 -10.88
N LEU A 171 -10.06 -11.91 -12.00
CA LEU A 171 -8.68 -12.05 -12.43
C LEU A 171 -7.70 -11.47 -11.41
N HIS A 172 -8.03 -10.33 -10.82
CA HIS A 172 -7.22 -9.74 -9.76
C HIS A 172 -7.18 -10.63 -8.52
N LYS A 173 -8.32 -11.15 -8.07
CA LYS A 173 -8.40 -12.08 -6.93
C LYS A 173 -7.61 -13.37 -7.18
N TYR A 174 -7.65 -13.89 -8.39
CA TYR A 174 -6.86 -15.07 -8.78
C TYR A 174 -5.35 -14.75 -8.76
N ALA A 175 -4.95 -13.69 -9.43
CA ALA A 175 -3.55 -13.26 -9.50
C ALA A 175 -2.92 -12.94 -8.13
N THR A 176 -3.75 -12.50 -7.16
CA THR A 176 -3.31 -12.20 -5.79
C THR A 176 -3.47 -13.37 -4.82
N GLY A 177 -3.82 -14.57 -5.31
CA GLY A 177 -3.99 -15.78 -4.49
C GLY A 177 -5.23 -15.77 -3.57
N ARG A 178 -6.14 -14.82 -3.75
CA ARG A 178 -7.40 -14.72 -3.00
C ARG A 178 -8.48 -15.70 -3.52
N LEU A 179 -8.34 -16.17 -4.74
CA LEU A 179 -9.16 -17.19 -5.36
C LEU A 179 -8.30 -18.45 -5.50
N LYS A 180 -8.67 -19.50 -4.78
CA LYS A 180 -8.04 -20.82 -4.90
C LYS A 180 -9.00 -21.74 -5.67
N GLU A 181 -8.45 -22.60 -6.51
CA GLU A 181 -9.19 -23.73 -7.04
C GLU A 181 -9.57 -24.66 -5.87
N VAL A 182 -10.82 -25.06 -5.81
CA VAL A 182 -11.36 -26.02 -4.83
C VAL A 182 -11.18 -27.41 -5.40
#